data_cbe76002517b05993e40cd11505de881
#
_entry.id   cbe76002517b05993e40cd11505de881
#
_cell.length_a   1.000
_cell.length_b   1.000
_cell.length_c   1.000
_cell.angle_alpha   90.00
_cell.angle_beta   90.00
_cell.angle_gamma   90.00
#
_symmetry.space_group_name_H-M   'P 1'
#
loop_
_entity.id
_entity.type
_entity.pdbx_description
1 polymer ?
#
loop_
_entity_poly.entity_id
_entity_poly.type
_entity_poly.pdbx_seq_one_letter_code
_entity_poly.pdbx_strand_id
1 'polypeptide(L)' 'SVSYIARKYFGKSSSWFYQRLNGNRVNGKEATFTPNELSTLSAALNDIGKKLSAMSAVL' A
#
# COMPACT_ATOMS: atom_id res chain seq x y z
N SER A 1 -1.54 9.11 3.44
CA SER A 1 -2.78 8.38 3.72
C SER A 1 -2.87 7.10 2.90
N VAL A 2 -3.70 6.17 3.34
CA VAL A 2 -3.93 4.90 2.63
C VAL A 2 -4.53 5.15 1.25
N SER A 3 -5.43 6.12 1.12
CA SER A 3 -6.03 6.48 -0.16
C SER A 3 -4.96 6.92 -1.17
N TYR A 4 -3.99 7.71 -0.73
CA TYR A 4 -2.88 8.16 -1.56
C TYR A 4 -2.03 6.98 -2.04
N ILE A 5 -1.67 6.07 -1.13
CA ILE A 5 -0.86 4.90 -1.45
C ILE A 5 -1.60 3.99 -2.44
N ALA A 6 -2.87 3.71 -2.18
CA ALA A 6 -3.67 2.85 -3.04
C ALA A 6 -3.76 3.42 -4.46
N ARG A 7 -4.00 4.72 -4.59
CA ARG A 7 -4.14 5.36 -5.90
C ARG A 7 -2.81 5.51 -6.63
N LYS A 8 -1.79 5.98 -5.94
CA LYS A 8 -0.50 6.29 -6.58
C LYS A 8 0.23 5.04 -7.04
N TYR A 9 0.29 4.01 -6.19
CA TYR A 9 1.11 2.83 -6.47
C TYR A 9 0.34 1.67 -7.08
N PHE A 10 -0.98 1.60 -6.86
CA PHE A 10 -1.81 0.48 -7.32
C PHE A 10 -2.89 0.89 -8.30
N GLY A 11 -3.22 2.18 -8.40
CA GLY A 11 -4.34 2.63 -9.22
C GLY A 11 -5.68 2.13 -8.71
N LYS A 12 -5.81 1.93 -7.40
CA LYS A 12 -6.98 1.35 -6.76
C LYS A 12 -7.53 2.28 -5.69
N SER A 13 -8.73 1.92 -5.17
CA SER A 13 -9.37 2.64 -4.07
C SER A 13 -8.78 2.22 -2.72
N SER A 14 -9.02 3.03 -1.69
CA SER A 14 -8.64 2.67 -0.33
C SER A 14 -9.37 1.42 0.16
N SER A 15 -10.62 1.22 -0.26
CA SER A 15 -11.38 0.01 0.07
C SER A 15 -10.70 -1.26 -0.45
N TRP A 16 -10.23 -1.23 -1.69
CA TRP A 16 -9.47 -2.33 -2.27
C TRP A 16 -8.24 -2.65 -1.43
N PHE A 17 -7.51 -1.62 -1.01
CA PHE A 17 -6.30 -1.76 -0.22
C PHE A 17 -6.59 -2.38 1.16
N TYR A 18 -7.60 -1.85 1.85
CA TYR A 18 -7.98 -2.36 3.18
C TYR A 18 -8.48 -3.80 3.13
N GLN A 19 -9.22 -4.19 2.11
CA GLN A 19 -9.67 -5.56 1.94
C GLN A 19 -8.49 -6.54 1.91
N ARG A 20 -7.44 -6.18 1.19
CA ARG A 20 -6.25 -7.03 1.07
C ARG A 20 -5.37 -6.98 2.31
N LEU A 21 -5.24 -5.81 2.91
CA LEU A 21 -4.45 -5.65 4.12
C LEU A 21 -5.05 -6.46 5.28
N ASN A 22 -6.36 -6.48 5.40
CA ASN A 22 -7.07 -7.15 6.48
C ASN A 22 -7.44 -8.60 6.16
N GLY A 23 -7.20 -9.06 4.94
CA GLY A 23 -7.56 -10.40 4.53
C GLY A 23 -9.07 -10.64 4.47
N ASN A 24 -9.84 -9.59 4.13
CA ASN A 24 -11.29 -9.71 4.05
C ASN A 24 -11.71 -10.65 2.93
N ARG A 25 -12.85 -11.33 3.10
CA ARG A 25 -13.38 -12.18 2.05
C ARG A 25 -14.08 -11.35 1.00
N VAL A 26 -13.71 -11.62 -0.26
CA VAL A 26 -14.34 -11.00 -1.44
C VAL A 26 -14.75 -12.14 -2.36
N ASN A 27 -16.03 -12.21 -2.69
CA ASN A 27 -16.59 -13.29 -3.53
C ASN A 27 -16.25 -14.68 -2.99
N GLY A 28 -16.31 -14.87 -1.68
CA GLY A 28 -16.07 -16.16 -1.02
C GLY A 28 -14.60 -16.55 -0.86
N LYS A 29 -13.69 -15.69 -1.30
CA LYS A 29 -12.24 -15.93 -1.19
C LYS A 29 -11.59 -14.84 -0.35
N GLU A 30 -10.55 -15.21 0.39
CA GLU A 30 -9.75 -14.24 1.12
C GLU A 30 -8.97 -13.38 0.14
N ALA A 31 -9.15 -12.06 0.25
CA ALA A 31 -8.43 -11.09 -0.58
C ALA A 31 -7.06 -10.87 0.04
N THR A 32 -6.01 -11.20 -0.70
CA THR A 32 -4.63 -11.00 -0.27
C THR A 32 -3.84 -10.33 -1.39
N PHE A 33 -2.70 -9.73 -1.04
CA PHE A 33 -1.79 -9.18 -2.05
C PHE A 33 -1.12 -10.31 -2.81
N THR A 34 -1.01 -10.15 -4.13
CA THR A 34 -0.18 -11.04 -4.95
C THR A 34 1.30 -10.76 -4.67
N PRO A 35 2.23 -11.66 -5.06
CA PRO A 35 3.67 -11.39 -4.94
C PRO A 35 4.10 -10.09 -5.61
N ASN A 36 3.56 -9.79 -6.79
CA ASN A 36 3.85 -8.52 -7.48
C ASN A 36 3.35 -7.31 -6.70
N GLU A 37 2.15 -7.43 -6.13
CA GLU A 37 1.58 -6.35 -5.31
C GLU A 37 2.38 -6.14 -4.03
N LEU A 38 2.88 -7.21 -3.42
CA LEU A 38 3.77 -7.11 -2.25
C LEU A 38 5.08 -6.40 -2.59
N SER A 39 5.65 -6.68 -3.75
CA SER A 39 6.83 -5.96 -4.24
C SER A 39 6.56 -4.48 -4.42
N THR A 40 5.40 -4.14 -5.00
CA THR A 40 4.98 -2.75 -5.18
C THR A 40 4.80 -2.06 -3.82
N LEU A 41 4.17 -2.73 -2.87
CA LEU A 41 3.95 -2.19 -1.53
C LEU A 41 5.29 -1.95 -0.82
N SER A 42 6.21 -2.88 -0.92
CA SER A 42 7.56 -2.73 -0.35
C SER A 42 8.28 -1.53 -0.92
N ALA A 43 8.23 -1.35 -2.25
CA ALA A 43 8.83 -0.20 -2.91
C ALA A 43 8.18 1.11 -2.49
N ALA A 44 6.85 1.12 -2.33
CA ALA A 44 6.11 2.29 -1.87
C ALA A 44 6.51 2.70 -0.46
N LEU A 45 6.60 1.74 0.45
CA LEU A 45 7.00 2.00 1.83
C LEU A 45 8.44 2.49 1.91
N ASN A 46 9.32 1.94 1.09
CA ASN A 46 10.71 2.37 1.01
C ASN A 46 10.81 3.81 0.50
N ASP A 47 10.03 4.18 -0.51
CA ASP A 47 9.98 5.53 -1.06
C ASP A 47 9.49 6.54 -0.02
N ILE A 48 8.41 6.19 0.68
CA ILE A 48 7.86 7.03 1.75
C ILE A 48 8.87 7.16 2.89
N GLY A 49 9.54 6.08 3.25
CA GLY A 49 10.57 6.09 4.28
C GLY A 49 11.72 7.05 3.96
N LYS A 50 12.15 7.06 2.70
CA LYS A 50 13.20 7.98 2.24
C LYS A 50 12.76 9.44 2.35
N LYS A 51 11.51 9.74 1.98
CA LYS A 51 10.96 11.09 2.08
C LYS A 51 10.86 11.55 3.53
N LEU A 52 10.44 10.67 4.41
CA LEU A 52 10.39 10.96 5.85
C LEU A 52 11.77 11.22 6.42
N SER A 53 12.77 10.42 6.03
CA SER A 53 14.15 10.63 6.46
C SER A 53 14.70 11.98 5.99
N ALA A 54 14.41 12.36 4.75
CA ALA A 54 14.82 13.65 4.22
C ALA A 54 14.18 14.79 5.00
N MET A 55 12.91 14.71 5.33
CA MET A 55 12.23 15.71 6.14
C MET A 55 12.83 15.79 7.55
N SER A 56 13.10 14.64 8.15
CA SER A 56 13.70 14.57 9.48
C SER A 56 15.08 15.21 9.54
N ALA A 57 15.86 15.10 8.46
CA ALA A 57 17.19 15.70 8.37
C ALA A 57 17.14 17.24 8.29
N VAL A 58 16.01 17.80 7.85
CA VAL A 58 15.82 19.25 7.74
C VAL A 58 15.28 19.85 9.05
N LEU A 59 14.55 19.05 9.79
CA LEU A 59 13.96 19.49 11.06
C LEU A 59 14.98 19.46 12.21
#